data_0f670bbe312d8ec8657f411c0e6c82a4
#
_entry.id   0f670bbe312d8ec8657f411c0e6c82a4
#
_cell.length_a   1.000
_cell.length_b   1.000
_cell.length_c   1.000
_cell.angle_alpha   90.00
_cell.angle_beta   90.00
_cell.angle_gamma   90.00
#
_symmetry.space_group_name_H-M   'P 1'
#
loop_
_entity.id
_entity.type
_entity.pdbx_description
1 polymer ?
#
loop_
_entity_poly.entity_id
_entity_poly.type
_entity_poly.pdbx_seq_one_letter_code
_entity_poly.pdbx_strand_id
1 'polypeptide(L)'
;IQGIPSVPAPVIGTVRAEGAAAAAGIQVGDRIVSFNGVENPTWRNISVEAGINPDRKLPMVVERNGQRVSLEITPRKEDVFAGQKAGLLDAEPDMGAVPVVVGVVQPGTPADEAGLKPGDRIVSFNGEAVRNNQQASTLVQKYKSAPISVLVEREGKPLTLTATVRKLEDGTERLGFGFTRPDLPLEKASLGMAVEHAFSTNWENLKATGSVLGQVFSGSRSVKDSGLGGPVGIFQQSAEATRIMGAEGFFLILTVISLSLGIFNLLPIPMLDGGQIMVLAIDKVMSWFGKTLSMVAKERIQLTGLAMILVLMAFVFFLDFSRIASNWGSTSDKPAAEQKK
;
A
#
# COMPACT_ATOMS: atom_id res chain seq x y z
N ILE A 1 23.82 -10.66 3.75
CA ILE A 1 22.59 -10.19 3.12
C ILE A 1 21.76 -9.58 4.25
N GLN A 2 21.38 -8.32 4.10
CA GLN A 2 20.43 -7.68 5.05
C GLN A 2 19.19 -8.56 5.14
N GLY A 3 18.70 -8.81 6.36
CA GLY A 3 17.60 -9.72 6.60
C GLY A 3 16.29 -9.31 5.93
N ILE A 4 15.37 -10.24 5.82
CA ILE A 4 14.00 -9.98 5.36
C ILE A 4 13.22 -9.41 6.55
N PRO A 5 12.44 -8.31 6.39
CA PRO A 5 11.57 -7.82 7.46
C PRO A 5 10.62 -8.92 7.92
N SER A 6 10.53 -9.14 9.21
CA SER A 6 9.56 -10.09 9.76
C SER A 6 8.15 -9.64 9.39
N VAL A 7 7.39 -10.53 8.76
CA VAL A 7 5.98 -10.26 8.41
C VAL A 7 5.15 -10.45 9.68
N PRO A 8 4.37 -9.45 10.12
CA PRO A 8 3.55 -9.62 11.31
C PRO A 8 2.56 -10.77 11.13
N ALA A 9 2.33 -11.51 12.22
CA ALA A 9 1.30 -12.53 12.26
C ALA A 9 -0.08 -11.90 11.92
N PRO A 10 -0.99 -12.64 11.28
CA PRO A 10 -2.31 -12.12 10.92
C PRO A 10 -3.26 -12.06 12.13
N VAL A 11 -2.77 -11.48 13.22
CA VAL A 11 -3.52 -11.20 14.45
C VAL A 11 -3.88 -9.73 14.47
N ILE A 12 -5.13 -9.42 14.79
CA ILE A 12 -5.63 -8.04 14.84
C ILE A 12 -5.07 -7.35 16.09
N GLY A 13 -4.30 -6.29 15.89
CA GLY A 13 -3.77 -5.43 16.96
C GLY A 13 -4.62 -4.22 17.26
N THR A 14 -5.22 -3.60 16.22
CA THR A 14 -6.11 -2.45 16.36
C THR A 14 -7.30 -2.55 15.42
N VAL A 15 -8.43 -1.99 15.84
CA VAL A 15 -9.66 -1.85 15.06
C VAL A 15 -10.15 -0.40 15.21
N ARG A 16 -10.34 0.30 14.09
CA ARG A 16 -10.92 1.65 14.10
C ARG A 16 -12.43 1.57 14.40
N ALA A 17 -12.90 2.32 15.39
CA ALA A 17 -14.26 2.23 15.90
C ALA A 17 -15.38 2.38 14.85
N GLU A 18 -15.17 3.26 13.86
CA GLU A 18 -16.14 3.51 12.78
C GLU A 18 -15.66 2.91 11.44
N GLY A 19 -14.79 1.91 11.48
CA GLY A 19 -14.17 1.32 10.30
C GLY A 19 -14.86 0.04 9.83
N ALA A 20 -14.42 -0.45 8.64
CA ALA A 20 -14.93 -1.66 8.02
C ALA A 20 -14.79 -2.90 8.93
N ALA A 21 -13.67 -3.03 9.64
CA ALA A 21 -13.45 -4.14 10.57
C ALA A 21 -14.40 -4.12 11.76
N ALA A 22 -14.66 -2.96 12.35
CA ALA A 22 -15.62 -2.82 13.45
C ALA A 22 -17.04 -3.17 12.98
N ALA A 23 -17.46 -2.70 11.80
CA ALA A 23 -18.75 -3.02 11.20
C ALA A 23 -18.91 -4.52 10.90
N ALA A 24 -17.82 -5.22 10.60
CA ALA A 24 -17.79 -6.66 10.38
C ALA A 24 -17.76 -7.48 11.70
N GLY A 25 -17.66 -6.84 12.85
CA GLY A 25 -17.57 -7.51 14.16
C GLY A 25 -16.19 -8.11 14.47
N ILE A 26 -15.14 -7.64 13.80
CA ILE A 26 -13.76 -8.01 14.09
C ILE A 26 -13.32 -7.39 15.41
N GLN A 27 -12.57 -8.14 16.20
CA GLN A 27 -12.09 -7.72 17.52
C GLN A 27 -10.57 -7.78 17.58
N VAL A 28 -9.99 -6.97 18.47
CA VAL A 28 -8.56 -7.04 18.79
C VAL A 28 -8.26 -8.43 19.39
N GLY A 29 -7.17 -9.04 18.92
CA GLY A 29 -6.79 -10.41 19.28
C GLY A 29 -7.32 -11.49 18.34
N ASP A 30 -8.24 -11.18 17.41
CA ASP A 30 -8.67 -12.12 16.38
C ASP A 30 -7.49 -12.52 15.49
N ARG A 31 -7.31 -13.82 15.28
CA ARG A 31 -6.34 -14.35 14.31
C ARG A 31 -7.07 -14.70 13.01
N ILE A 32 -6.70 -14.07 11.91
CA ILE A 32 -7.29 -14.37 10.62
C ILE A 32 -6.72 -15.70 10.10
N VAL A 33 -7.59 -16.70 9.94
CA VAL A 33 -7.22 -18.05 9.48
C VAL A 33 -7.65 -18.32 8.04
N SER A 34 -8.62 -17.56 7.51
CA SER A 34 -8.97 -17.58 6.09
C SER A 34 -9.47 -16.19 5.67
N PHE A 35 -9.11 -15.73 4.48
CA PHE A 35 -9.52 -14.47 3.91
C PHE A 35 -9.72 -14.58 2.41
N ASN A 36 -10.93 -14.30 1.93
CA ASN A 36 -11.33 -14.38 0.53
C ASN A 36 -10.87 -15.67 -0.19
N GLY A 37 -11.00 -16.82 0.50
CA GLY A 37 -10.59 -18.13 -0.04
C GLY A 37 -9.10 -18.46 0.10
N VAL A 38 -8.29 -17.56 0.67
CA VAL A 38 -6.88 -17.83 0.98
C VAL A 38 -6.79 -18.36 2.42
N GLU A 39 -6.36 -19.61 2.57
CA GLU A 39 -6.13 -20.23 3.89
C GLU A 39 -4.78 -19.80 4.46
N ASN A 40 -4.75 -19.58 5.79
CA ASN A 40 -3.57 -19.12 6.54
C ASN A 40 -2.88 -17.93 5.85
N PRO A 41 -3.61 -16.83 5.56
CA PRO A 41 -3.06 -15.71 4.83
C PRO A 41 -2.01 -14.98 5.68
N THR A 42 -1.00 -14.42 5.03
CA THR A 42 -0.14 -13.41 5.66
C THR A 42 -0.88 -12.08 5.74
N TRP A 43 -0.43 -11.15 6.60
CA TRP A 43 -1.01 -9.82 6.64
C TRP A 43 -0.92 -9.09 5.27
N ARG A 44 0.13 -9.36 4.52
CA ARG A 44 0.29 -8.87 3.16
C ARG A 44 -0.80 -9.37 2.22
N ASN A 45 -1.11 -10.68 2.25
CA ASN A 45 -2.19 -11.25 1.43
C ASN A 45 -3.53 -10.58 1.76
N ILE A 46 -3.82 -10.41 3.05
CA ILE A 46 -5.03 -9.74 3.53
C ILE A 46 -5.11 -8.30 3.00
N SER A 47 -4.02 -7.54 3.13
CA SER A 47 -3.97 -6.15 2.68
C SER A 47 -4.11 -6.00 1.17
N VAL A 48 -3.47 -6.89 0.39
CA VAL A 48 -3.58 -6.89 -1.07
C VAL A 48 -4.99 -7.24 -1.51
N GLU A 49 -5.57 -8.32 -0.96
CA GLU A 49 -6.94 -8.75 -1.30
C GLU A 49 -7.99 -7.70 -0.93
N ALA A 50 -7.87 -7.08 0.24
CA ALA A 50 -8.74 -5.98 0.62
C ALA A 50 -8.57 -4.78 -0.32
N GLY A 51 -7.31 -4.42 -0.61
CA GLY A 51 -6.95 -3.27 -1.45
C GLY A 51 -7.52 -3.35 -2.87
N ILE A 52 -7.50 -4.53 -3.47
CA ILE A 52 -8.01 -4.73 -4.84
C ILE A 52 -9.53 -4.94 -4.90
N ASN A 53 -10.20 -5.13 -3.77
CA ASN A 53 -11.65 -5.36 -3.67
C ASN A 53 -12.39 -4.32 -2.81
N PRO A 54 -12.27 -2.99 -3.09
CA PRO A 54 -13.03 -1.99 -2.37
C PRO A 54 -14.54 -2.19 -2.58
N ASP A 55 -15.34 -1.89 -1.54
CA ASP A 55 -16.80 -1.96 -1.54
C ASP A 55 -17.39 -3.36 -1.85
N ARG A 56 -16.56 -4.42 -1.81
CA ARG A 56 -17.01 -5.80 -2.01
C ARG A 56 -17.04 -6.56 -0.70
N LYS A 57 -18.07 -7.38 -0.50
CA LYS A 57 -18.13 -8.31 0.62
C LYS A 57 -17.13 -9.44 0.41
N LEU A 58 -16.21 -9.60 1.35
CA LEU A 58 -15.18 -10.63 1.35
C LEU A 58 -15.43 -11.57 2.53
N PRO A 59 -15.51 -12.88 2.28
CA PRO A 59 -15.62 -13.86 3.35
C PRO A 59 -14.31 -13.93 4.14
N MET A 60 -14.43 -14.03 5.45
CA MET A 60 -13.31 -14.12 6.38
C MET A 60 -13.63 -15.14 7.47
N VAL A 61 -12.62 -15.89 7.90
CA VAL A 61 -12.71 -16.72 9.09
C VAL A 61 -11.63 -16.27 10.06
N VAL A 62 -12.05 -15.98 11.29
CA VAL A 62 -11.11 -15.64 12.37
C VAL A 62 -11.15 -16.72 13.46
N GLU A 63 -10.04 -16.88 14.14
CA GLU A 63 -9.94 -17.66 15.37
C GLU A 63 -10.01 -16.68 16.54
N ARG A 64 -11.04 -16.81 17.37
CA ARG A 64 -11.32 -16.00 18.55
C ARG A 64 -11.46 -16.90 19.76
N ASN A 65 -10.59 -16.77 20.75
CA ASN A 65 -10.59 -17.63 21.96
C ASN A 65 -10.59 -19.14 21.63
N GLY A 66 -9.85 -19.54 20.58
CA GLY A 66 -9.78 -20.94 20.15
C GLY A 66 -10.96 -21.43 19.32
N GLN A 67 -11.94 -20.58 19.03
CA GLN A 67 -13.12 -20.91 18.20
C GLN A 67 -13.04 -20.21 16.85
N ARG A 68 -13.43 -20.90 15.78
CA ARG A 68 -13.53 -20.30 14.45
C ARG A 68 -14.85 -19.55 14.31
N VAL A 69 -14.78 -18.28 13.92
CA VAL A 69 -15.91 -17.40 13.67
C VAL A 69 -15.88 -16.97 12.21
N SER A 70 -16.95 -17.25 11.47
CA SER A 70 -17.12 -16.80 10.09
C SER A 70 -17.71 -15.41 10.08
N LEU A 71 -17.07 -14.49 9.37
CA LEU A 71 -17.41 -13.08 9.22
C LEU A 71 -17.42 -12.69 7.75
N GLU A 72 -18.06 -11.58 7.43
CA GLU A 72 -17.95 -10.91 6.12
C GLU A 72 -17.48 -9.47 6.35
N ILE A 73 -16.44 -9.06 5.64
CA ILE A 73 -15.96 -7.68 5.69
C ILE A 73 -16.12 -7.01 4.33
N THR A 74 -16.53 -5.75 4.34
CA THR A 74 -16.57 -4.90 3.15
C THR A 74 -15.49 -3.83 3.28
N PRO A 75 -14.31 -3.97 2.61
CA PRO A 75 -13.25 -2.99 2.68
C PRO A 75 -13.72 -1.62 2.21
N ARG A 76 -13.49 -0.60 3.02
CA ARG A 76 -13.91 0.78 2.74
C ARG A 76 -13.06 1.36 1.61
N LYS A 77 -13.69 1.92 0.60
CA LYS A 77 -13.02 2.58 -0.51
C LYS A 77 -12.39 3.89 -0.07
N GLU A 78 -11.11 4.05 -0.29
CA GLU A 78 -10.33 5.24 0.10
C GLU A 78 -9.36 5.64 -1.01
N ASP A 79 -9.11 6.95 -1.15
CA ASP A 79 -8.05 7.46 -1.99
C ASP A 79 -6.70 7.25 -1.27
N VAL A 80 -5.87 6.35 -1.77
CA VAL A 80 -4.60 6.00 -1.13
C VAL A 80 -3.42 6.75 -1.72
N PHE A 81 -3.42 7.00 -3.03
CA PHE A 81 -2.32 7.68 -3.70
C PHE A 81 -2.71 8.15 -5.11
N ALA A 82 -2.43 9.40 -5.46
CA ALA A 82 -2.60 9.96 -6.80
C ALA A 82 -3.96 9.63 -7.50
N GLY A 83 -5.06 9.60 -6.72
CA GLY A 83 -6.41 9.27 -7.21
C GLY A 83 -6.67 7.76 -7.38
N GLN A 84 -5.71 6.91 -7.01
CA GLN A 84 -5.93 5.48 -6.91
C GLN A 84 -6.78 5.16 -5.70
N LYS A 85 -7.83 4.38 -5.88
CA LYS A 85 -8.70 3.93 -4.80
C LYS A 85 -8.39 2.49 -4.41
N ALA A 86 -8.24 2.27 -3.13
CA ALA A 86 -8.05 0.94 -2.56
C ALA A 86 -9.07 0.67 -1.45
N GLY A 87 -9.27 -0.60 -1.16
CA GLY A 87 -10.07 -1.03 -0.02
C GLY A 87 -9.26 -1.04 1.27
N LEU A 88 -9.75 -0.40 2.30
CA LEU A 88 -9.16 -0.43 3.64
C LEU A 88 -9.99 -1.27 4.58
N LEU A 89 -9.32 -2.08 5.38
CA LEU A 89 -9.96 -2.88 6.44
C LEU A 89 -10.28 -2.04 7.67
N ASP A 90 -9.58 -0.92 7.86
CA ASP A 90 -9.60 -0.12 9.08
C ASP A 90 -9.22 -0.95 10.34
N ALA A 91 -8.34 -1.91 10.14
CA ALA A 91 -7.70 -2.73 11.16
C ALA A 91 -6.22 -2.91 10.80
N GLU A 92 -5.40 -3.13 11.79
CA GLU A 92 -3.96 -3.29 11.61
C GLU A 92 -3.46 -4.51 12.41
N PRO A 93 -2.37 -5.15 11.97
CA PRO A 93 -1.85 -6.33 12.63
C PRO A 93 -1.28 -5.99 14.01
N ASP A 94 -1.25 -6.95 14.89
CA ASP A 94 -0.48 -6.83 16.14
C ASP A 94 1.01 -6.88 15.81
N MET A 95 1.65 -5.72 15.91
CA MET A 95 3.10 -5.58 15.71
C MET A 95 3.92 -6.01 16.95
N GLY A 96 3.23 -6.50 17.99
CA GLY A 96 3.87 -6.76 19.28
C GLY A 96 4.28 -5.48 20.01
N ALA A 97 5.16 -5.64 20.99
CA ALA A 97 5.72 -4.51 21.71
C ALA A 97 6.95 -3.97 20.97
N VAL A 98 6.75 -2.88 20.21
CA VAL A 98 7.83 -2.15 19.53
C VAL A 98 7.98 -0.79 20.19
N PRO A 99 9.18 -0.40 20.66
CA PRO A 99 9.40 0.90 21.27
C PRO A 99 8.93 2.05 20.37
N VAL A 100 8.12 2.93 20.93
CA VAL A 100 7.62 4.11 20.24
C VAL A 100 8.59 5.25 20.48
N VAL A 101 9.35 5.60 19.46
CA VAL A 101 10.36 6.67 19.53
C VAL A 101 9.91 7.83 18.65
N VAL A 102 10.00 9.04 19.21
CA VAL A 102 9.72 10.29 18.48
C VAL A 102 10.82 10.52 17.45
N GLY A 103 10.44 10.62 16.18
CA GLY A 103 11.36 10.88 15.08
C GLY A 103 11.48 12.35 14.74
N VAL A 104 10.34 13.02 14.59
CA VAL A 104 10.27 14.44 14.22
C VAL A 104 9.23 15.14 15.08
N VAL A 105 9.53 16.35 15.52
CA VAL A 105 8.57 17.26 16.16
C VAL A 105 8.44 18.49 15.28
N GLN A 106 7.21 18.84 14.91
CA GLN A 106 6.95 20.00 14.07
C GLN A 106 6.95 21.27 14.96
N PRO A 107 7.73 22.31 14.60
CA PRO A 107 7.77 23.57 15.36
C PRO A 107 6.38 24.21 15.48
N GLY A 108 6.11 24.82 16.65
CA GLY A 108 4.84 25.52 16.94
C GLY A 108 3.63 24.59 17.12
N THR A 109 3.83 23.29 17.28
CA THR A 109 2.76 22.32 17.54
C THR A 109 2.65 22.00 19.04
N PRO A 110 1.52 21.40 19.48
CA PRO A 110 1.36 21.00 20.88
C PRO A 110 2.47 20.11 21.43
N ALA A 111 3.07 19.26 20.59
CA ALA A 111 4.20 18.42 20.97
C ALA A 111 5.47 19.25 21.23
N ASP A 112 5.73 20.26 20.40
CA ASP A 112 6.85 21.19 20.56
C ASP A 112 6.67 22.06 21.82
N GLU A 113 5.49 22.65 21.99
CA GLU A 113 5.12 23.44 23.15
C GLU A 113 5.22 22.64 24.47
N ALA A 114 4.90 21.34 24.43
CA ALA A 114 5.04 20.44 25.57
C ALA A 114 6.50 20.04 25.84
N GLY A 115 7.43 20.38 24.94
CA GLY A 115 8.85 20.07 25.09
C GLY A 115 9.21 18.63 24.67
N LEU A 116 8.38 17.97 23.86
CA LEU A 116 8.71 16.68 23.25
C LEU A 116 9.89 16.86 22.28
N LYS A 117 10.82 15.91 22.24
CA LYS A 117 12.03 15.99 21.39
C LYS A 117 12.22 14.72 20.58
N PRO A 118 12.85 14.82 19.39
CA PRO A 118 13.34 13.64 18.68
C PRO A 118 14.22 12.78 19.58
N GLY A 119 14.02 11.45 19.53
CA GLY A 119 14.70 10.50 20.40
C GLY A 119 13.95 10.14 21.70
N ASP A 120 12.92 10.87 22.09
CA ASP A 120 12.08 10.51 23.23
C ASP A 120 11.37 9.17 22.98
N ARG A 121 11.47 8.25 23.93
CA ARG A 121 10.71 7.01 23.91
C ARG A 121 9.40 7.20 24.67
N ILE A 122 8.27 7.09 23.98
CA ILE A 122 6.95 7.21 24.62
C ILE A 122 6.63 5.92 25.37
N VAL A 123 6.32 6.05 26.65
CA VAL A 123 6.01 4.93 27.56
C VAL A 123 4.51 4.79 27.75
N SER A 124 3.81 5.91 28.03
CA SER A 124 2.37 5.89 28.25
C SER A 124 1.71 7.23 27.92
N PHE A 125 0.40 7.18 27.63
CA PHE A 125 -0.49 8.33 27.57
C PHE A 125 -1.55 8.20 28.68
N ASN A 126 -1.69 9.21 29.54
CA ASN A 126 -2.60 9.19 30.70
C ASN A 126 -2.51 7.90 31.54
N GLY A 127 -1.30 7.33 31.69
CA GLY A 127 -1.06 6.08 32.41
C GLY A 127 -1.35 4.81 31.61
N GLU A 128 -1.99 4.90 30.41
CA GLU A 128 -2.14 3.75 29.53
C GLU A 128 -0.83 3.49 28.76
N ALA A 129 -0.25 2.30 28.95
CA ALA A 129 1.01 1.93 28.31
C ALA A 129 0.90 1.90 26.79
N VAL A 130 1.94 2.40 26.12
CA VAL A 130 2.06 2.42 24.66
C VAL A 130 3.00 1.30 24.22
N ARG A 131 2.51 0.36 23.44
CA ARG A 131 3.27 -0.80 22.96
C ARG A 131 3.84 -0.61 21.56
N ASN A 132 3.16 0.18 20.71
CA ASN A 132 3.55 0.43 19.33
C ASN A 132 2.99 1.77 18.84
N ASN A 133 3.43 2.22 17.67
CA ASN A 133 3.03 3.50 17.06
C ASN A 133 1.51 3.60 16.82
N GLN A 134 0.86 2.49 16.52
CA GLN A 134 -0.57 2.44 16.24
C GLN A 134 -1.39 2.69 17.50
N GLN A 135 -1.03 1.99 18.59
CA GLN A 135 -1.67 2.22 19.87
C GLN A 135 -1.44 3.66 20.35
N ALA A 136 -0.22 4.21 20.12
CA ALA A 136 0.05 5.61 20.39
C ALA A 136 -0.93 6.55 19.66
N SER A 137 -1.11 6.34 18.37
CA SER A 137 -2.04 7.13 17.55
C SER A 137 -3.50 6.99 18.02
N THR A 138 -3.91 5.77 18.35
CA THR A 138 -5.27 5.49 18.88
C THR A 138 -5.52 6.21 20.19
N LEU A 139 -4.55 6.18 21.12
CA LEU A 139 -4.66 6.86 22.41
C LEU A 139 -4.70 8.38 22.26
N VAL A 140 -3.90 8.96 21.36
CA VAL A 140 -3.96 10.39 21.02
C VAL A 140 -5.36 10.78 20.53
N GLN A 141 -5.97 9.97 19.66
CA GLN A 141 -7.33 10.22 19.17
C GLN A 141 -8.40 10.03 20.27
N LYS A 142 -8.21 9.05 21.15
CA LYS A 142 -9.11 8.81 22.30
C LYS A 142 -9.17 10.02 23.23
N TYR A 143 -8.04 10.67 23.46
CA TYR A 143 -7.91 11.80 24.41
C TYR A 143 -7.88 13.18 23.76
N LYS A 144 -8.25 13.29 22.47
CA LYS A 144 -8.13 14.55 21.71
C LYS A 144 -8.82 15.77 22.30
N SER A 145 -9.81 15.59 23.17
CA SER A 145 -10.60 16.70 23.77
C SER A 145 -10.07 17.15 25.14
N ALA A 146 -8.97 16.59 25.62
CA ALA A 146 -8.43 16.87 26.95
C ALA A 146 -6.88 16.95 26.91
N PRO A 147 -6.25 17.58 27.91
CA PRO A 147 -4.80 17.49 28.08
C PRO A 147 -4.36 16.04 28.26
N ILE A 148 -3.32 15.64 27.54
CA ILE A 148 -2.74 14.30 27.57
C ILE A 148 -1.45 14.37 28.39
N SER A 149 -1.37 13.58 29.46
CA SER A 149 -0.11 13.33 30.18
C SER A 149 0.71 12.31 29.40
N VAL A 150 1.85 12.71 28.89
CA VAL A 150 2.77 11.88 28.09
C VAL A 150 3.96 11.52 28.95
N LEU A 151 4.07 10.26 29.36
CA LEU A 151 5.29 9.77 30.01
C LEU A 151 6.26 9.34 28.92
N VAL A 152 7.42 9.98 28.89
CA VAL A 152 8.52 9.65 28.00
C VAL A 152 9.76 9.24 28.78
N GLU A 153 10.61 8.45 28.16
CA GLU A 153 11.95 8.16 28.62
C GLU A 153 12.94 8.93 27.72
N ARG A 154 13.68 9.85 28.28
CA ARG A 154 14.70 10.67 27.62
C ARG A 154 16.05 10.37 28.24
N GLU A 155 17.01 9.88 27.48
CA GLU A 155 18.34 9.50 27.98
C GLU A 155 18.29 8.56 29.19
N GLY A 156 17.36 7.61 29.19
CA GLY A 156 17.15 6.65 30.27
C GLY A 156 16.44 7.20 31.51
N LYS A 157 15.98 8.48 31.50
CA LYS A 157 15.26 9.07 32.61
C LYS A 157 13.79 9.31 32.29
N PRO A 158 12.86 8.95 33.18
CA PRO A 158 11.44 9.21 32.94
C PRO A 158 11.16 10.72 33.08
N LEU A 159 10.37 11.25 32.16
CA LEU A 159 9.92 12.63 32.10
C LEU A 159 8.43 12.65 31.74
N THR A 160 7.63 13.38 32.53
CA THR A 160 6.22 13.56 32.23
C THR A 160 6.01 14.92 31.58
N LEU A 161 5.40 14.91 30.38
CA LEU A 161 5.02 16.09 29.61
C LEU A 161 3.51 16.19 29.54
N THR A 162 2.98 17.40 29.34
CA THR A 162 1.54 17.58 29.12
C THR A 162 1.34 18.28 27.79
N ALA A 163 0.55 17.65 26.90
CA ALA A 163 0.22 18.18 25.59
C ALA A 163 -1.30 18.13 25.36
N THR A 164 -1.83 19.06 24.58
CA THR A 164 -3.25 19.07 24.22
C THR A 164 -3.37 18.98 22.71
N VAL A 165 -4.15 18.02 22.21
CA VAL A 165 -4.41 17.88 20.77
C VAL A 165 -5.04 19.17 20.24
N ARG A 166 -4.52 19.67 19.14
CA ARG A 166 -5.01 20.89 18.49
C ARG A 166 -5.18 20.63 16.99
N LYS A 167 -6.12 21.32 16.39
CA LYS A 167 -6.27 21.34 14.94
C LYS A 167 -5.10 22.15 14.36
N LEU A 168 -4.28 21.50 13.54
CA LEU A 168 -3.15 22.13 12.87
C LEU A 168 -3.56 22.85 11.59
N GLU A 169 -2.64 23.56 10.94
CA GLU A 169 -2.87 24.34 9.73
C GLU A 169 -3.44 23.51 8.56
N ASP A 170 -3.11 22.21 8.51
CA ASP A 170 -3.63 21.26 7.54
C ASP A 170 -5.06 20.76 7.85
N GLY A 171 -5.68 21.27 8.91
CA GLY A 171 -7.02 20.91 9.33
C GLY A 171 -7.11 19.62 10.13
N THR A 172 -6.00 18.90 10.38
CA THR A 172 -5.96 17.66 11.15
C THR A 172 -5.79 17.92 12.65
N GLU A 173 -6.49 17.13 13.48
CA GLU A 173 -6.37 17.17 14.93
C GLU A 173 -5.27 16.20 15.38
N ARG A 174 -4.12 16.74 15.83
CA ARG A 174 -2.98 15.94 16.26
C ARG A 174 -2.04 16.71 17.19
N LEU A 175 -1.07 16.02 17.76
CA LEU A 175 -0.03 16.63 18.61
C LEU A 175 1.10 17.28 17.81
N GLY A 176 1.34 16.86 16.56
CA GLY A 176 2.35 17.44 15.68
C GLY A 176 3.74 16.82 15.82
N PHE A 177 3.80 15.52 16.10
CA PHE A 177 5.05 14.76 16.02
C PHE A 177 4.89 13.53 15.15
N GLY A 178 6.00 13.03 14.62
CA GLY A 178 6.08 11.78 13.87
C GLY A 178 6.92 10.75 14.62
N PHE A 179 6.63 9.49 14.39
CA PHE A 179 7.40 8.39 14.94
C PHE A 179 8.63 8.07 14.08
N THR A 180 9.71 7.63 14.72
CA THR A 180 10.79 6.93 14.02
C THR A 180 10.22 5.63 13.45
N ARG A 181 10.65 5.24 12.25
CA ARG A 181 10.36 3.89 11.77
C ARG A 181 10.95 2.89 12.75
N PRO A 182 10.15 1.96 13.28
CA PRO A 182 10.69 0.96 14.17
C PRO A 182 11.72 0.13 13.39
N ASP A 183 12.86 -0.13 14.02
CA ASP A 183 13.79 -1.14 13.52
C ASP A 183 13.12 -2.51 13.70
N LEU A 184 12.43 -2.95 12.66
CA LEU A 184 11.86 -4.29 12.64
C LEU A 184 13.00 -5.29 12.71
N PRO A 185 12.91 -6.31 13.56
CA PRO A 185 13.94 -7.33 13.60
C PRO A 185 14.07 -7.97 12.22
N LEU A 186 15.26 -7.84 11.63
CA LEU A 186 15.57 -8.46 10.37
C LEU A 186 15.95 -9.92 10.65
N GLU A 187 15.16 -10.85 10.15
CA GLU A 187 15.54 -12.26 10.18
C GLU A 187 16.70 -12.49 9.20
N LYS A 188 17.74 -13.19 9.65
CA LYS A 188 18.84 -13.57 8.78
C LYS A 188 18.33 -14.51 7.70
N ALA A 189 18.19 -14.00 6.49
CA ALA A 189 17.71 -14.77 5.37
C ALA A 189 18.87 -15.51 4.68
N SER A 190 18.70 -16.78 4.41
CA SER A 190 19.54 -17.50 3.47
C SER A 190 19.26 -17.02 2.04
N LEU A 191 20.19 -17.27 1.11
CA LEU A 191 19.98 -16.91 -0.30
C LEU A 191 18.72 -17.61 -0.86
N GLY A 192 18.46 -18.87 -0.48
CA GLY A 192 17.26 -19.60 -0.87
C GLY A 192 15.97 -18.93 -0.40
N MET A 193 15.90 -18.52 0.86
CA MET A 193 14.75 -17.79 1.42
C MET A 193 14.55 -16.43 0.72
N ALA A 194 15.64 -15.74 0.40
CA ALA A 194 15.55 -14.45 -0.31
C ALA A 194 14.98 -14.61 -1.73
N VAL A 195 15.42 -15.64 -2.45
CA VAL A 195 14.90 -15.97 -3.80
C VAL A 195 13.43 -16.39 -3.73
N GLU A 196 13.07 -17.28 -2.80
CA GLU A 196 11.68 -17.71 -2.60
C GLU A 196 10.77 -16.53 -2.26
N HIS A 197 11.20 -15.66 -1.33
CA HIS A 197 10.46 -14.46 -0.96
C HIS A 197 10.30 -13.50 -2.14
N ALA A 198 11.36 -13.28 -2.92
CA ALA A 198 11.30 -12.44 -4.11
C ALA A 198 10.34 -13.02 -5.15
N PHE A 199 10.39 -14.33 -5.40
CA PHE A 199 9.49 -14.98 -6.35
C PHE A 199 8.03 -14.95 -5.89
N SER A 200 7.75 -15.32 -4.64
CA SER A 200 6.38 -15.33 -4.10
C SER A 200 5.77 -13.93 -4.10
N THR A 201 6.55 -12.91 -3.69
CA THR A 201 6.12 -11.52 -3.67
C THR A 201 5.77 -11.01 -5.08
N ASN A 202 6.62 -11.29 -6.08
CA ASN A 202 6.37 -10.87 -7.46
C ASN A 202 5.19 -11.63 -8.08
N TRP A 203 5.02 -12.92 -7.74
CA TRP A 203 3.87 -13.69 -8.18
C TRP A 203 2.54 -13.17 -7.64
N GLU A 204 2.52 -12.77 -6.36
CA GLU A 204 1.34 -12.13 -5.75
C GLU A 204 1.02 -10.78 -6.40
N ASN A 205 2.03 -9.96 -6.66
CA ASN A 205 1.86 -8.69 -7.37
C ASN A 205 1.31 -8.91 -8.79
N LEU A 206 1.78 -9.92 -9.49
CA LEU A 206 1.28 -10.27 -10.82
C LEU A 206 -0.19 -10.72 -10.78
N LYS A 207 -0.56 -11.56 -9.82
CA LYS A 207 -1.96 -11.97 -9.60
C LYS A 207 -2.85 -10.77 -9.28
N ALA A 208 -2.40 -9.89 -8.38
CA ALA A 208 -3.13 -8.68 -8.02
C ALA A 208 -3.35 -7.77 -9.24
N THR A 209 -2.31 -7.54 -10.04
CA THR A 209 -2.40 -6.77 -11.29
C THR A 209 -3.38 -7.42 -12.28
N GLY A 210 -3.30 -8.74 -12.47
CA GLY A 210 -4.23 -9.49 -13.31
C GLY A 210 -5.69 -9.38 -12.83
N SER A 211 -5.90 -9.43 -11.51
CA SER A 211 -7.23 -9.25 -10.91
C SER A 211 -7.79 -7.85 -11.17
N VAL A 212 -6.98 -6.80 -10.96
CA VAL A 212 -7.39 -5.41 -11.25
C VAL A 212 -7.72 -5.24 -12.73
N LEU A 213 -6.90 -5.76 -13.64
CA LEU A 213 -7.18 -5.74 -15.08
C LEU A 213 -8.48 -6.47 -15.40
N GLY A 214 -8.69 -7.67 -14.84
CA GLY A 214 -9.93 -8.43 -15.00
C GLY A 214 -11.16 -7.66 -14.52
N GLN A 215 -11.07 -6.96 -13.38
CA GLN A 215 -12.13 -6.10 -12.86
C GLN A 215 -12.43 -4.91 -13.78
N VAL A 216 -11.42 -4.30 -14.39
CA VAL A 216 -11.57 -3.20 -15.35
C VAL A 216 -12.24 -3.70 -16.62
N PHE A 217 -11.79 -4.83 -17.18
CA PHE A 217 -12.39 -5.41 -18.39
C PHE A 217 -13.82 -5.89 -18.18
N SER A 218 -14.15 -6.41 -16.99
CA SER A 218 -15.53 -6.80 -16.65
C SER A 218 -16.43 -5.61 -16.30
N GLY A 219 -15.91 -4.38 -16.27
CA GLY A 219 -16.65 -3.18 -15.88
C GLY A 219 -16.97 -3.09 -14.38
N SER A 220 -16.47 -4.02 -13.56
CA SER A 220 -16.70 -4.02 -12.12
C SER A 220 -15.83 -3.03 -11.35
N ARG A 221 -14.81 -2.45 -12.00
CA ARG A 221 -13.95 -1.39 -11.46
C ARG A 221 -13.71 -0.32 -12.52
N SER A 222 -13.87 0.94 -12.14
CA SER A 222 -13.54 2.05 -13.04
C SER A 222 -12.03 2.10 -13.31
N VAL A 223 -11.65 2.43 -14.54
CA VAL A 223 -10.26 2.69 -14.90
C VAL A 223 -9.64 3.81 -14.03
N LYS A 224 -10.43 4.83 -13.69
CA LYS A 224 -9.99 5.92 -12.81
C LYS A 224 -9.59 5.42 -11.41
N ASP A 225 -10.32 4.44 -10.88
CA ASP A 225 -10.12 3.89 -9.54
C ASP A 225 -9.07 2.76 -9.51
N SER A 226 -8.66 2.26 -10.68
CA SER A 226 -7.79 1.07 -10.78
C SER A 226 -6.31 1.35 -10.46
N GLY A 227 -5.90 2.62 -10.48
CA GLY A 227 -4.48 2.99 -10.38
C GLY A 227 -3.68 2.74 -11.66
N LEU A 228 -4.32 2.24 -12.73
CA LEU A 228 -3.68 2.13 -14.03
C LEU A 228 -3.41 3.54 -14.54
N GLY A 229 -2.17 3.96 -14.44
CA GLY A 229 -1.69 5.26 -14.92
C GLY A 229 -0.79 5.07 -16.13
N GLY A 230 -0.87 6.00 -17.07
CA GLY A 230 0.11 6.09 -18.14
C GLY A 230 1.35 6.90 -17.71
N PRO A 231 2.16 7.37 -18.67
CA PRO A 231 3.39 8.09 -18.39
C PRO A 231 3.22 9.29 -17.45
N VAL A 232 2.09 10.02 -17.57
CA VAL A 232 1.80 11.17 -16.71
C VAL A 232 1.49 10.73 -15.29
N GLY A 233 0.72 9.65 -15.12
CA GLY A 233 0.43 9.07 -13.80
C GLY A 233 1.70 8.58 -13.10
N ILE A 234 2.60 7.92 -13.82
CA ILE A 234 3.90 7.47 -13.30
C ILE A 234 4.74 8.67 -12.85
N PHE A 235 4.79 9.75 -13.67
CA PHE A 235 5.51 10.97 -13.30
C PHE A 235 4.96 11.61 -12.02
N GLN A 236 3.62 11.72 -11.90
CA GLN A 236 2.97 12.26 -10.70
C GLN A 236 3.28 11.41 -9.46
N GLN A 237 3.21 10.08 -9.59
CA GLN A 237 3.57 9.16 -8.50
C GLN A 237 5.03 9.31 -8.09
N SER A 238 5.94 9.44 -9.05
CA SER A 238 7.38 9.64 -8.78
C SER A 238 7.64 10.96 -8.07
N ALA A 239 6.99 12.04 -8.50
CA ALA A 239 7.11 13.34 -7.88
C ALA A 239 6.59 13.33 -6.43
N GLU A 240 5.43 12.71 -6.19
CA GLU A 240 4.85 12.61 -4.85
C GLU A 240 5.68 11.70 -3.93
N ALA A 241 6.14 10.55 -4.41
CA ALA A 241 7.04 9.69 -3.65
C ALA A 241 8.33 10.41 -3.25
N THR A 242 8.90 11.20 -4.18
CA THR A 242 10.10 12.01 -3.92
C THR A 242 9.80 13.11 -2.90
N ARG A 243 8.62 13.72 -2.96
CA ARG A 243 8.21 14.77 -2.01
C ARG A 243 8.07 14.23 -0.60
N ILE A 244 7.52 13.00 -0.43
CA ILE A 244 7.25 12.40 0.88
C ILE A 244 8.50 11.73 1.46
N MET A 245 9.26 11.01 0.63
CA MET A 245 10.37 10.15 1.05
C MET A 245 11.75 10.65 0.60
N GLY A 246 11.83 11.80 -0.07
CA GLY A 246 13.08 12.32 -0.60
C GLY A 246 13.68 11.43 -1.69
N ALA A 247 15.00 11.35 -1.75
CA ALA A 247 15.72 10.54 -2.75
C ALA A 247 15.36 9.05 -2.67
N GLU A 248 15.06 8.51 -1.49
CA GLU A 248 14.65 7.11 -1.33
C GLU A 248 13.37 6.81 -2.12
N GLY A 249 12.38 7.72 -2.08
CA GLY A 249 11.13 7.57 -2.84
C GLY A 249 11.38 7.54 -4.34
N PHE A 250 12.28 8.38 -4.84
CA PHE A 250 12.68 8.38 -6.25
C PHE A 250 13.29 7.04 -6.67
N PHE A 251 14.29 6.54 -5.92
CA PHE A 251 14.94 5.26 -6.23
C PHE A 251 13.97 4.07 -6.08
N LEU A 252 13.05 4.12 -5.12
CA LEU A 252 12.02 3.09 -4.96
C LEU A 252 11.15 2.99 -6.23
N ILE A 253 10.61 4.11 -6.70
CA ILE A 253 9.78 4.12 -7.91
C ILE A 253 10.59 3.70 -9.14
N LEU A 254 11.84 4.17 -9.28
CA LEU A 254 12.72 3.76 -10.38
C LEU A 254 12.93 2.24 -10.38
N THR A 255 13.14 1.64 -9.21
CA THR A 255 13.29 0.19 -9.05
C THR A 255 12.02 -0.56 -9.47
N VAL A 256 10.85 -0.08 -9.04
CA VAL A 256 9.56 -0.68 -9.41
C VAL A 256 9.31 -0.60 -10.91
N ILE A 257 9.59 0.56 -11.53
CA ILE A 257 9.44 0.74 -12.99
C ILE A 257 10.40 -0.19 -13.74
N SER A 258 11.67 -0.24 -13.34
CA SER A 258 12.67 -1.08 -13.99
C SER A 258 12.31 -2.57 -13.90
N LEU A 259 11.87 -3.03 -12.72
CA LEU A 259 11.42 -4.41 -12.53
C LEU A 259 10.19 -4.72 -13.38
N SER A 260 9.21 -3.82 -13.37
CA SER A 260 7.99 -3.98 -14.16
C SER A 260 8.30 -4.06 -15.65
N LEU A 261 9.17 -3.19 -16.15
CA LEU A 261 9.60 -3.20 -17.56
C LEU A 261 10.29 -4.52 -17.93
N GLY A 262 11.15 -5.04 -17.06
CA GLY A 262 11.79 -6.36 -17.25
C GLY A 262 10.77 -7.49 -17.31
N ILE A 263 9.80 -7.51 -16.39
CA ILE A 263 8.73 -8.53 -16.36
C ILE A 263 7.85 -8.42 -17.62
N PHE A 264 7.43 -7.20 -18.00
CA PHE A 264 6.61 -7.00 -19.19
C PHE A 264 7.34 -7.43 -20.46
N ASN A 265 8.64 -7.17 -20.56
CA ASN A 265 9.43 -7.61 -21.71
C ASN A 265 9.52 -9.13 -21.84
N LEU A 266 9.39 -9.89 -20.75
CA LEU A 266 9.37 -11.36 -20.75
C LEU A 266 8.00 -11.95 -21.07
N LEU A 267 6.93 -11.14 -21.13
CA LEU A 267 5.60 -11.65 -21.51
C LEU A 267 5.61 -12.16 -22.97
N PRO A 268 4.83 -13.21 -23.27
CA PRO A 268 4.75 -13.80 -24.61
C PRO A 268 3.91 -12.91 -25.57
N ILE A 269 4.24 -11.63 -25.63
CA ILE A 269 3.58 -10.65 -26.49
C ILE A 269 4.49 -10.40 -27.69
N PRO A 270 4.01 -10.60 -28.93
CA PRO A 270 4.80 -10.28 -30.12
C PRO A 270 5.36 -8.86 -30.05
N MET A 271 6.60 -8.66 -30.49
CA MET A 271 7.43 -7.46 -30.38
C MET A 271 8.21 -7.30 -29.05
N LEU A 272 7.81 -7.93 -27.95
CA LEU A 272 8.61 -7.99 -26.74
C LEU A 272 9.58 -9.16 -26.77
N ASP A 273 10.62 -9.14 -25.93
CA ASP A 273 11.66 -10.19 -25.91
C ASP A 273 11.06 -11.58 -25.66
N GLY A 274 10.11 -11.69 -24.71
CA GLY A 274 9.39 -12.93 -24.44
C GLY A 274 8.57 -13.44 -25.63
N GLY A 275 7.98 -12.53 -26.41
CA GLY A 275 7.28 -12.88 -27.65
C GLY A 275 8.22 -13.41 -28.74
N GLN A 276 9.42 -12.85 -28.86
CA GLN A 276 10.45 -13.36 -29.77
C GLN A 276 10.92 -14.75 -29.34
N ILE A 277 11.19 -14.94 -28.05
CA ILE A 277 11.53 -16.26 -27.48
C ILE A 277 10.42 -17.27 -27.77
N MET A 278 9.15 -16.88 -27.59
CA MET A 278 7.99 -17.74 -27.86
C MET A 278 7.92 -18.12 -29.34
N VAL A 279 8.10 -17.17 -30.26
CA VAL A 279 8.09 -17.46 -31.73
C VAL A 279 9.23 -18.40 -32.09
N LEU A 280 10.43 -18.20 -31.52
CA LEU A 280 11.57 -19.12 -31.76
C LEU A 280 11.31 -20.51 -31.19
N ALA A 281 10.70 -20.60 -30.00
CA ALA A 281 10.33 -21.88 -29.40
C ALA A 281 9.29 -22.63 -30.26
N ILE A 282 8.27 -21.93 -30.74
CA ILE A 282 7.27 -22.50 -31.65
C ILE A 282 7.92 -23.00 -32.95
N ASP A 283 8.80 -22.20 -33.57
CA ASP A 283 9.51 -22.57 -34.78
C ASP A 283 10.37 -23.82 -34.57
N LYS A 284 11.06 -23.89 -33.42
CA LYS A 284 11.85 -25.07 -33.04
C LYS A 284 11.00 -26.33 -32.87
N VAL A 285 9.87 -26.20 -32.15
CA VAL A 285 8.94 -27.33 -31.97
C VAL A 285 8.36 -27.78 -33.31
N MET A 286 7.96 -26.85 -34.18
CA MET A 286 7.46 -27.17 -35.51
C MET A 286 8.53 -27.86 -36.39
N SER A 287 9.81 -27.49 -36.21
CA SER A 287 10.91 -28.11 -36.95
C SER A 287 11.08 -29.61 -36.64
N TRP A 288 10.69 -30.06 -35.42
CA TRP A 288 10.66 -31.49 -35.08
C TRP A 288 9.62 -32.30 -35.87
N PHE A 289 8.58 -31.59 -36.35
CA PHE A 289 7.54 -32.18 -37.20
C PHE A 289 7.79 -31.89 -38.70
N GLY A 290 9.01 -31.49 -39.08
CA GLY A 290 9.39 -31.19 -40.47
C GLY A 290 8.78 -29.93 -41.05
N LYS A 291 8.24 -29.03 -40.19
CA LYS A 291 7.63 -27.75 -40.59
C LYS A 291 8.41 -26.59 -39.95
N THR A 292 8.47 -25.45 -40.65
CA THR A 292 9.05 -24.22 -40.13
C THR A 292 8.11 -23.05 -40.38
N LEU A 293 8.13 -22.06 -39.49
CA LEU A 293 7.39 -20.83 -39.72
C LEU A 293 7.99 -20.05 -40.89
N SER A 294 7.18 -19.68 -41.89
CA SER A 294 7.63 -18.85 -42.97
C SER A 294 8.06 -17.48 -42.50
N MET A 295 9.00 -16.81 -43.16
CA MET A 295 9.43 -15.44 -42.82
C MET A 295 8.23 -14.48 -42.82
N VAL A 296 7.32 -14.61 -43.75
CA VAL A 296 6.10 -13.80 -43.83
C VAL A 296 5.19 -14.01 -42.59
N ALA A 297 5.11 -15.25 -42.09
CA ALA A 297 4.33 -15.54 -40.87
C ALA A 297 4.96 -14.87 -39.64
N LYS A 298 6.29 -14.94 -39.51
CA LYS A 298 7.05 -14.27 -38.41
C LYS A 298 6.85 -12.76 -38.47
N GLU A 299 6.97 -12.17 -39.66
CA GLU A 299 6.76 -10.73 -39.88
C GLU A 299 5.34 -10.27 -39.52
N ARG A 300 4.32 -11.02 -39.95
CA ARG A 300 2.90 -10.73 -39.60
C ARG A 300 2.64 -10.82 -38.11
N ILE A 301 3.20 -11.80 -37.43
CA ILE A 301 3.10 -11.91 -35.96
C ILE A 301 3.70 -10.67 -35.29
N GLN A 302 4.87 -10.22 -35.73
CA GLN A 302 5.53 -9.01 -35.19
C GLN A 302 4.72 -7.74 -35.47
N LEU A 303 4.22 -7.57 -36.71
CA LEU A 303 3.38 -6.41 -37.07
C LEU A 303 2.08 -6.36 -36.27
N THR A 304 1.46 -7.53 -36.05
CA THR A 304 0.26 -7.61 -35.20
C THR A 304 0.58 -7.19 -33.75
N GLY A 305 1.72 -7.65 -33.21
CA GLY A 305 2.16 -7.23 -31.88
C GLY A 305 2.45 -5.72 -31.79
N LEU A 306 3.09 -5.14 -32.81
CA LEU A 306 3.32 -3.71 -32.92
C LEU A 306 2.00 -2.92 -32.90
N ALA A 307 1.06 -3.33 -33.76
CA ALA A 307 -0.25 -2.67 -33.83
C ALA A 307 -0.98 -2.74 -32.49
N MET A 308 -0.94 -3.87 -31.79
CA MET A 308 -1.53 -4.05 -30.46
C MET A 308 -0.90 -3.10 -29.43
N ILE A 309 0.44 -3.00 -29.40
CA ILE A 309 1.15 -2.09 -28.48
C ILE A 309 0.80 -0.65 -28.78
N LEU A 310 0.74 -0.23 -30.05
CA LEU A 310 0.37 1.13 -30.44
C LEU A 310 -1.06 1.49 -30.02
N VAL A 311 -2.01 0.56 -30.20
CA VAL A 311 -3.40 0.75 -29.76
C VAL A 311 -3.47 0.87 -28.23
N LEU A 312 -2.76 0.00 -27.51
CA LEU A 312 -2.69 0.06 -26.06
C LEU A 312 -2.08 1.38 -25.58
N MET A 313 -1.00 1.83 -26.22
CA MET A 313 -0.35 3.09 -25.89
C MET A 313 -1.29 4.28 -26.14
N ALA A 314 -1.97 4.33 -27.29
CA ALA A 314 -2.96 5.36 -27.58
C ALA A 314 -4.11 5.37 -26.55
N PHE A 315 -4.58 4.19 -26.16
CA PHE A 315 -5.60 4.03 -25.12
C PHE A 315 -5.13 4.58 -23.75
N VAL A 316 -3.91 4.25 -23.34
CA VAL A 316 -3.34 4.72 -22.08
C VAL A 316 -3.15 6.24 -22.07
N PHE A 317 -2.67 6.82 -23.17
CA PHE A 317 -2.59 8.29 -23.31
C PHE A 317 -3.98 8.93 -23.25
N PHE A 318 -4.96 8.35 -23.93
CA PHE A 318 -6.35 8.85 -23.84
C PHE A 318 -6.86 8.88 -22.39
N LEU A 319 -6.58 7.84 -21.61
CA LEU A 319 -6.94 7.78 -20.19
C LEU A 319 -6.23 8.87 -19.37
N ASP A 320 -4.93 9.07 -19.58
CA ASP A 320 -4.17 10.13 -18.90
C ASP A 320 -4.73 11.52 -19.21
N PHE A 321 -5.00 11.81 -20.47
CA PHE A 321 -5.61 13.09 -20.86
C PHE A 321 -7.00 13.27 -20.26
N SER A 322 -7.82 12.23 -20.23
CA SER A 322 -9.15 12.30 -19.63
C SER A 322 -9.11 12.58 -18.12
N ARG A 323 -8.08 12.07 -17.43
CA ARG A 323 -7.84 12.36 -15.99
C ARG A 323 -7.43 13.82 -15.77
N ILE A 324 -6.49 14.32 -16.56
CA ILE A 324 -6.04 15.72 -16.49
C ILE A 324 -7.22 16.68 -16.74
N ALA A 325 -8.00 16.42 -17.78
CA ALA A 325 -9.16 17.24 -18.12
C ALA A 325 -10.23 17.26 -17.00
N SER A 326 -10.48 16.11 -16.36
CA SER A 326 -11.43 16.02 -15.25
C SER A 326 -10.96 16.75 -13.98
N ASN A 327 -9.64 16.78 -13.73
CA ASN A 327 -9.07 17.50 -12.59
C ASN A 327 -8.99 19.01 -12.83
N TRP A 328 -8.83 19.47 -14.06
CA TRP A 328 -8.80 20.89 -14.38
C TRP A 328 -10.18 21.56 -14.21
N GLY A 329 -11.27 20.83 -14.45
CA GLY A 329 -12.63 21.32 -14.20
C GLY A 329 -12.98 21.46 -12.72
N SER A 330 -12.35 20.71 -11.83
CA SER A 330 -12.64 20.74 -10.38
C SER A 330 -11.86 21.80 -9.60
N THR A 331 -10.83 22.40 -10.19
CA THR A 331 -10.04 23.50 -9.58
C THR A 331 -10.57 24.89 -9.91
N SER A 332 -11.52 25.03 -10.85
CA SER A 332 -12.08 26.34 -11.24
C SER A 332 -13.28 26.80 -10.42
N ASP A 333 -13.79 25.99 -9.46
CA ASP A 333 -14.97 26.34 -8.65
C ASP A 333 -14.68 26.64 -7.16
N LYS A 334 -13.44 26.97 -6.79
CA LYS A 334 -13.20 27.65 -5.52
C LYS A 334 -13.11 29.16 -5.77
N PRO A 335 -14.12 29.94 -5.40
CA PRO A 335 -14.04 31.40 -5.51
C PRO A 335 -12.91 31.89 -4.59
N ALA A 336 -12.05 32.75 -5.14
CA ALA A 336 -10.97 33.46 -4.47
C ALA A 336 -11.48 34.51 -3.45
N ALA A 337 -12.49 34.19 -2.64
CA ALA A 337 -13.20 35.13 -1.78
C ALA A 337 -12.93 34.92 -0.26
N GLU A 338 -11.94 34.15 0.14
CA GLU A 338 -11.65 33.96 1.59
C GLU A 338 -10.17 34.08 1.97
N GLN A 339 -9.40 34.86 1.21
CA GLN A 339 -8.06 35.28 1.63
C GLN A 339 -7.99 36.79 1.93
N LYS A 340 -8.96 37.32 2.70
CA LYS A 340 -8.81 38.60 3.38
C LYS A 340 -9.83 38.67 4.54
N LYS A 341 -9.42 38.17 5.71
CA LYS A 341 -9.72 38.82 7.01
C LYS A 341 -8.91 38.13 8.09
#